data_910b09e2b6d32b08196b351b07d76afc
#
_entry.id   910b09e2b6d32b08196b351b07d76afc
#
_cell.length_a   1.000
_cell.length_b   1.000
_cell.length_c   1.000
_cell.angle_alpha   90.00
_cell.angle_beta   90.00
_cell.angle_gamma   90.00
#
_symmetry.space_group_name_H-M   'P 1'
#
loop_
_entity.id
_entity.type
_entity.pdbx_description
1 polymer ?
#
loop_
_entity_poly.entity_id
_entity_poly.type
_entity_poly.pdbx_seq_one_letter_code
_entity_poly.pdbx_strand_id
1 'polypeptide(L)'
;MKITIKYFASIREAIGQASEVRETEAATLAALRDELLRVSPAHAQALARGKSVRMALDQVMSDESAALQGGSEVAFFPPVTGG
;
A
#
# COMPACT_ATOMS: atom_id res chain seq x y z
N MET A 1 1.81 3.71 15.54
CA MET A 1 2.35 2.34 15.33
C MET A 1 3.24 2.29 14.11
N LYS A 2 4.19 1.40 14.12
CA LYS A 2 5.14 1.27 13.02
C LYS A 2 4.76 0.07 12.15
N ILE A 3 4.71 0.28 10.85
CA ILE A 3 4.40 -0.78 9.88
C ILE A 3 5.45 -0.81 8.79
N THR A 4 5.55 -1.93 8.10
CA THR A 4 6.41 -2.08 6.93
C THR A 4 5.52 -2.11 5.70
N ILE A 5 5.85 -1.31 4.70
CA ILE A 5 5.10 -1.24 3.45
C ILE A 5 5.98 -1.75 2.33
N LYS A 6 5.46 -2.66 1.51
CA LYS A 6 6.17 -3.19 0.36
C LYS A 6 5.44 -2.84 -0.92
N TYR A 7 6.20 -2.46 -1.92
CA TYR A 7 5.68 -2.11 -3.24
C TYR A 7 6.21 -3.08 -4.27
N PHE A 8 5.35 -3.47 -5.19
CA PHE A 8 5.71 -4.47 -6.21
C PHE A 8 5.45 -3.97 -7.62
N ALA A 9 6.20 -4.53 -8.57
CA ALA A 9 6.00 -4.33 -9.99
C ALA A 9 5.92 -2.85 -10.38
N SER A 10 4.92 -2.46 -11.15
CA SER A 10 4.80 -1.08 -11.64
C SER A 10 4.63 -0.07 -10.53
N ILE A 11 4.06 -0.46 -9.40
CA ILE A 11 3.92 0.43 -8.24
C ILE A 11 5.30 0.73 -7.65
N ARG A 12 6.15 -0.29 -7.51
CA ARG A 12 7.52 -0.11 -7.06
C ARG A 12 8.30 0.81 -7.99
N GLU A 13 8.13 0.62 -9.28
CA GLU A 13 8.81 1.45 -10.27
C GLU A 13 8.37 2.90 -10.19
N ALA A 14 7.08 3.13 -10.03
CA ALA A 14 6.54 4.48 -9.96
C ALA A 14 6.99 5.21 -8.69
N ILE A 15 7.01 4.52 -7.56
CA ILE A 15 7.39 5.13 -6.28
C ILE A 15 8.89 5.24 -6.13
N GLY A 16 9.64 4.31 -6.74
CA GLY A 16 11.09 4.36 -6.75
C GLY A 16 11.74 3.65 -5.59
N GLN A 17 10.98 2.87 -4.81
CA GLN A 17 11.54 2.07 -3.74
C GLN A 17 10.73 0.79 -3.56
N ALA A 18 11.38 -0.24 -3.06
CA ALA A 18 10.74 -1.54 -2.89
C ALA A 18 10.00 -1.66 -1.57
N SER A 19 10.43 -0.93 -0.55
CA SER A 19 9.78 -0.97 0.76
C SER A 19 10.11 0.28 1.56
N GLU A 20 9.29 0.54 2.56
CA GLU A 20 9.56 1.61 3.53
C GLU A 20 8.92 1.24 4.86
N VAL A 21 9.52 1.72 5.93
CA VAL A 21 8.95 1.62 7.26
C VAL A 21 8.30 2.96 7.57
N ARG A 22 7.07 2.92 8.08
CA ARG A 22 6.32 4.13 8.31
C ARG A 22 5.63 4.12 9.65
N GLU A 23 5.75 5.23 10.38
CA GLU A 23 4.93 5.50 11.56
C GLU A 23 3.56 5.98 11.06
N THR A 24 2.50 5.37 11.54
CA THR A 24 1.16 5.74 11.11
C THR A 24 0.15 5.48 12.22
N GLU A 25 -0.94 6.22 12.17
CA GLU A 25 -2.10 5.96 13.03
C GLU A 25 -3.28 5.46 12.22
N ALA A 26 -3.06 5.13 10.96
CA ALA A 26 -4.12 4.59 10.12
C ALA A 26 -4.65 3.28 10.71
N ALA A 27 -5.97 3.19 10.84
CA ALA A 27 -6.60 2.01 11.44
C ALA A 27 -6.88 0.91 10.43
N THR A 28 -6.94 1.23 9.15
CA THR A 28 -7.28 0.28 8.08
C THR A 28 -6.38 0.48 6.88
N LEU A 29 -6.39 -0.49 5.96
CA LEU A 29 -5.66 -0.36 4.72
C LEU A 29 -6.15 0.84 3.91
N ALA A 30 -7.45 1.11 3.92
CA ALA A 30 -8.00 2.28 3.23
C ALA A 30 -7.42 3.58 3.78
N ALA A 31 -7.37 3.72 5.08
CA ALA A 31 -6.81 4.91 5.72
C ALA A 31 -5.33 5.06 5.42
N LEU A 32 -4.59 3.95 5.41
CA LEU A 32 -3.17 3.97 5.06
C LEU A 32 -2.97 4.41 3.61
N ARG A 33 -3.77 3.87 2.69
CA ARG A 33 -3.68 4.27 1.29
C ARG A 33 -3.93 5.76 1.13
N ASP A 34 -4.95 6.30 1.78
CA ASP A 34 -5.24 7.73 1.74
C ASP A 34 -4.08 8.55 2.30
N GLU A 35 -3.46 8.08 3.37
CA GLU A 35 -2.29 8.75 3.94
C GLU A 35 -1.14 8.77 2.94
N LEU A 36 -0.86 7.64 2.28
CA LEU A 36 0.22 7.54 1.32
C LEU A 36 0.01 8.43 0.10
N LEU A 37 -1.24 8.66 -0.29
CA LEU A 37 -1.53 9.55 -1.42
C LEU A 37 -1.02 10.98 -1.18
N ARG A 38 -0.77 11.35 0.07
CA ARG A 38 -0.28 12.69 0.42
C ARG A 38 1.22 12.74 0.61
N VAL A 39 1.91 11.62 0.50
CA VAL A 39 3.35 11.56 0.77
C VAL A 39 4.16 12.22 -0.34
N SER A 40 3.82 11.92 -1.58
CA SER A 40 4.53 12.47 -2.73
C SER A 40 3.68 12.33 -3.99
N PRO A 41 4.00 13.07 -5.07
CA PRO A 41 3.32 12.88 -6.35
C PRO A 41 3.46 11.46 -6.88
N ALA A 42 4.59 10.81 -6.65
CA ALA A 42 4.80 9.42 -7.09
C ALA A 42 3.85 8.46 -6.36
N HIS A 43 3.69 8.62 -5.05
CA HIS A 43 2.73 7.82 -4.28
C HIS A 43 1.31 8.10 -4.76
N ALA A 44 0.96 9.38 -4.97
CA ALA A 44 -0.38 9.74 -5.40
C ALA A 44 -0.71 9.11 -6.76
N GLN A 45 0.24 9.09 -7.67
CA GLN A 45 0.02 8.52 -8.98
C GLN A 45 -0.06 6.98 -8.95
N ALA A 46 0.84 6.35 -8.19
CA ALA A 46 0.91 4.89 -8.14
C ALA A 46 -0.28 4.27 -7.43
N LEU A 47 -0.80 4.95 -6.40
CA LEU A 47 -1.84 4.40 -5.52
C LEU A 47 -3.19 5.08 -5.69
N ALA A 48 -3.37 5.84 -6.77
CA ALA A 48 -4.60 6.59 -7.00
C ALA A 48 -5.83 5.70 -6.91
N ARG A 49 -6.90 6.24 -6.32
CA ARG A 49 -8.15 5.49 -6.10
C ARG A 49 -8.79 5.01 -7.39
N GLY A 50 -8.52 5.68 -8.50
CA GLY A 50 -9.01 5.24 -9.80
C GLY A 50 -8.29 4.03 -10.37
N LYS A 51 -7.21 3.60 -9.73
CA LYS A 51 -6.44 2.45 -10.18
C LYS A 51 -6.79 1.22 -9.35
N SER A 52 -6.84 0.07 -10.02
CA SER A 52 -7.06 -1.19 -9.34
C SER A 52 -5.76 -1.62 -8.68
N VAL A 53 -5.64 -1.33 -7.38
CA VAL A 53 -4.48 -1.71 -6.59
C VAL A 53 -4.89 -2.84 -5.65
N ARG A 54 -4.11 -3.89 -5.63
CA ARG A 54 -4.34 -5.00 -4.71
C ARG A 54 -3.48 -4.83 -3.48
N MET A 55 -3.98 -5.33 -2.36
CA MET A 55 -3.31 -5.20 -1.08
C MET A 55 -3.26 -6.53 -0.37
N ALA A 56 -2.15 -6.76 0.35
CA ALA A 56 -2.03 -7.90 1.24
C ALA A 56 -1.61 -7.40 2.62
N LEU A 57 -2.18 -7.98 3.64
CA LEU A 57 -1.84 -7.69 5.03
C LEU A 57 -1.22 -8.94 5.63
N ASP A 58 0.04 -8.81 6.07
CA ASP A 58 0.79 -9.94 6.62
C ASP A 58 0.76 -11.15 5.66
N GLN A 59 0.95 -10.86 4.38
CA GLN A 59 1.01 -11.86 3.29
C GLN A 59 -0.32 -12.52 2.96
N VAL A 60 -1.43 -11.98 3.47
CA VAL A 60 -2.77 -12.47 3.18
C VAL A 60 -3.52 -11.40 2.38
N MET A 61 -4.05 -11.80 1.22
CA MET A 61 -4.85 -10.88 0.41
C MET A 61 -6.01 -10.34 1.22
N SER A 62 -6.15 -9.03 1.23
CA SER A 62 -7.12 -8.36 2.09
C SER A 62 -7.75 -7.20 1.34
N ASP A 63 -8.96 -6.82 1.77
CA ASP A 63 -9.60 -5.63 1.22
C ASP A 63 -9.26 -4.41 2.06
N GLU A 64 -9.71 -3.25 1.61
CA GLU A 64 -9.36 -1.99 2.25
C GLU A 64 -9.90 -1.83 3.67
N SER A 65 -10.88 -2.63 4.06
CA SER A 65 -11.45 -2.56 5.40
C SER A 65 -10.61 -3.31 6.44
N ALA A 66 -9.60 -4.05 6.03
CA ALA A 66 -8.77 -4.82 6.95
C ALA A 66 -8.07 -3.90 7.95
N ALA A 67 -8.07 -4.32 9.22
CA ALA A 67 -7.49 -3.52 10.30
C ALA A 67 -5.98 -3.68 10.36
N LEU A 68 -5.29 -2.56 10.55
CA LEU A 68 -3.84 -2.55 10.74
C LEU A 68 -3.50 -2.71 12.21
N GLN A 69 -2.37 -3.34 12.47
CA GLN A 69 -1.81 -3.47 13.82
C GLN A 69 -0.34 -3.11 13.78
N GLY A 70 0.20 -2.73 14.92
CA GLY A 70 1.63 -2.44 15.03
C GLY A 70 2.44 -3.65 14.61
N GLY A 71 3.46 -3.42 13.77
CA GLY A 71 4.27 -4.49 13.23
C GLY A 71 3.73 -5.13 11.97
N SER A 72 2.56 -4.72 11.50
CA SER A 72 1.98 -5.29 10.27
C SER A 72 2.87 -5.02 9.06
N GLU A 73 2.80 -5.94 8.11
CA GLU A 73 3.42 -5.78 6.80
C GLU A 73 2.30 -5.59 5.78
N VAL A 74 2.38 -4.50 5.02
CA VAL A 74 1.39 -4.18 3.99
C VAL A 74 2.06 -4.25 2.64
N ALA A 75 1.47 -4.94 1.69
CA ALA A 75 1.97 -5.00 0.33
C ALA A 75 0.96 -4.37 -0.63
N PHE A 76 1.47 -3.54 -1.53
CA PHE A 76 0.67 -2.97 -2.62
C PHE A 76 1.21 -3.50 -3.94
N PHE A 77 0.33 -3.97 -4.78
CA PHE A 77 0.73 -4.44 -6.10
C PHE A 77 -0.38 -4.21 -7.13
N PRO A 78 0.01 -4.08 -8.40
CA PRO A 78 -0.97 -3.85 -9.45
C PRO A 78 -1.83 -5.09 -9.65
N PRO A 79 -3.00 -4.93 -10.24
CA PRO A 79 -3.84 -6.09 -10.53
C PRO A 79 -3.12 -7.01 -11.52
N VAL A 80 -3.33 -8.31 -11.36
CA VAL A 80 -2.86 -9.25 -12.36
C VAL A 80 -3.78 -9.12 -13.55
N THR A 81 -3.26 -8.59 -14.63
CA THR A 81 -4.02 -8.60 -15.88
C THR A 81 -4.01 -10.03 -16.36
N GLY A 82 -5.14 -10.64 -16.33
CA GLY A 82 -5.27 -12.02 -16.75
C GLY A 82 -4.96 -12.16 -18.22
N GLY A 83 -3.93 -12.56 -18.50
CA GLY A 83 -3.52 -12.69 -19.88
C GLY A 83 -2.71 -12.86 -20.39
#